data_2edfd7d13a316654f2d33e3a90489ae9
#
_entry.id   2edfd7d13a316654f2d33e3a90489ae9
#
_cell.length_a   1.000
_cell.length_b   1.000
_cell.length_c   1.000
_cell.angle_alpha   90.00
_cell.angle_beta   90.00
_cell.angle_gamma   90.00
#
_symmetry.space_group_name_H-M   'P 1'
#
loop_
_entity.id
_entity.type
_entity.pdbx_description
1 polymer ?
#
loop_
_entity_poly.entity_id
_entity_poly.type
_entity_poly.pdbx_seq_one_letter_code
_entity_poly.pdbx_strand_id
1 'polypeptide(L)'
;AGAQAIGANDLLAQVGAYYHDIGKLGKAGLYTENIQAQENPHDDLSPNMSALLITAHVKEGLSLGLLGKLPPAVTDIIQQHHGTSLVAFFHHKARVQNEAEKKRDGRPGLPSAPPINENDFRYPGPKPQTREAAIVMFADGLEAASRSLAKPTPAHIQDLVGDLIRGKIVDGQLDECGLTLAEIHRLREAFIFTLTSMFHSRIAY
;
A
#
# COMPACT_ATOMS: atom_id res chain seq x y z
N ALA A 1 5.68 17.63 3.31
CA ALA A 1 6.30 17.41 4.63
C ALA A 1 7.46 16.40 4.52
N GLY A 2 7.21 15.11 4.23
CA GLY A 2 8.26 14.07 4.24
C GLY A 2 9.46 14.40 3.33
N ALA A 3 9.22 14.77 2.08
CA ALA A 3 10.29 15.13 1.14
C ALA A 3 11.13 16.30 1.64
N GLN A 4 10.50 17.34 2.18
CA GLN A 4 11.18 18.49 2.75
C GLN A 4 12.07 18.13 3.97
N ALA A 5 11.60 17.19 4.80
CA ALA A 5 12.34 16.75 5.98
C ALA A 5 13.69 16.10 5.66
N ILE A 6 13.85 15.54 4.47
CA ILE A 6 15.08 14.88 4.03
C ILE A 6 15.78 15.57 2.84
N GLY A 7 15.27 16.71 2.39
CA GLY A 7 15.84 17.44 1.24
C GLY A 7 15.66 16.68 -0.09
N ALA A 8 14.61 15.89 -0.23
CA ALA A 8 14.19 15.28 -1.49
C ALA A 8 13.34 16.27 -2.31
N ASN A 9 13.07 15.94 -3.58
CA ASN A 9 12.26 16.79 -4.45
C ASN A 9 10.78 16.74 -4.02
N ASP A 10 10.34 17.76 -3.28
CA ASP A 10 8.97 17.83 -2.73
C ASP A 10 7.91 18.04 -3.82
N LEU A 11 8.23 18.78 -4.88
CA LEU A 11 7.33 18.92 -6.02
C LEU A 11 7.10 17.59 -6.74
N LEU A 12 8.17 16.82 -6.99
CA LEU A 12 8.05 15.50 -7.61
C LEU A 12 7.25 14.54 -6.73
N ALA A 13 7.52 14.51 -5.42
CA ALA A 13 6.78 13.68 -4.48
C ALA A 13 5.30 14.08 -4.42
N GLN A 14 4.97 15.37 -4.50
CA GLN A 14 3.60 15.87 -4.51
C GLN A 14 2.87 15.50 -5.81
N VAL A 15 3.50 15.73 -6.97
CA VAL A 15 2.92 15.35 -8.26
C VAL A 15 2.76 13.84 -8.36
N GLY A 16 3.77 13.07 -7.93
CA GLY A 16 3.70 11.62 -7.84
C GLY A 16 2.52 11.17 -6.98
N ALA A 17 2.31 11.79 -5.82
CA ALA A 17 1.19 11.48 -4.95
C ALA A 17 -0.19 11.80 -5.57
N TYR A 18 -0.31 12.78 -6.46
CA TYR A 18 -1.56 13.02 -7.19
C TYR A 18 -1.86 11.96 -8.23
N TYR A 19 -0.83 11.38 -8.85
CA TYR A 19 -0.98 10.45 -9.96
C TYR A 19 -0.78 8.98 -9.62
N HIS A 20 -0.25 8.64 -8.43
CA HIS A 20 0.13 7.25 -8.11
C HIS A 20 -1.00 6.24 -8.35
N ASP A 21 -2.23 6.65 -8.08
CA ASP A 21 -3.45 5.82 -8.09
C ASP A 21 -4.35 6.06 -9.32
N ILE A 22 -3.86 6.72 -10.39
CA ILE A 22 -4.73 7.02 -11.55
C ILE A 22 -5.30 5.76 -12.21
N GLY A 23 -4.66 4.60 -12.04
CA GLY A 23 -5.14 3.32 -12.54
C GLY A 23 -6.41 2.82 -11.88
N LYS A 24 -6.79 3.35 -10.72
CA LYS A 24 -8.06 3.04 -10.05
C LYS A 24 -9.28 3.61 -10.79
N LEU A 25 -9.09 4.61 -11.67
CA LEU A 25 -10.18 5.32 -12.34
C LEU A 25 -11.09 4.38 -13.16
N GLY A 26 -10.52 3.41 -13.87
CA GLY A 26 -11.27 2.48 -14.70
C GLY A 26 -12.19 1.51 -13.95
N LYS A 27 -11.91 1.29 -12.66
CA LYS A 27 -12.60 0.30 -11.80
C LYS A 27 -12.79 0.85 -10.39
N ALA A 28 -13.14 2.11 -10.26
CA ALA A 28 -13.20 2.82 -8.97
C ALA A 28 -14.01 2.08 -7.89
N GLY A 29 -15.10 1.40 -8.27
CA GLY A 29 -15.95 0.64 -7.35
C GLY A 29 -15.31 -0.61 -6.72
N LEU A 30 -14.11 -1.03 -7.16
CA LEU A 30 -13.37 -2.13 -6.54
C LEU A 30 -12.48 -1.70 -5.36
N TYR A 31 -12.34 -0.40 -5.13
CA TYR A 31 -11.44 0.11 -4.09
C TYR A 31 -12.24 0.66 -2.91
N THR A 32 -11.85 0.26 -1.70
CA THR A 32 -12.60 0.52 -0.45
C THR A 32 -12.87 1.99 -0.18
N GLU A 33 -11.99 2.88 -0.64
CA GLU A 33 -12.18 4.32 -0.54
C GLU A 33 -13.36 4.86 -1.35
N ASN A 34 -13.84 4.11 -2.35
CA ASN A 34 -14.94 4.48 -3.24
C ASN A 34 -16.23 3.67 -2.98
N ILE A 35 -16.18 2.66 -2.12
CA ILE A 35 -17.34 1.84 -1.76
C ILE A 35 -18.16 2.60 -0.72
N GLN A 36 -19.25 3.23 -1.15
CA GLN A 36 -20.22 3.89 -0.27
C GLN A 36 -21.30 2.89 0.14
N ALA A 37 -21.26 2.40 1.36
CA ALA A 37 -22.33 1.62 2.03
C ALA A 37 -23.00 0.49 1.19
N GLN A 38 -22.36 0.05 0.13
CA GLN A 38 -22.81 -1.06 -0.72
C GLN A 38 -22.08 -2.35 -0.34
N GLU A 39 -22.59 -3.48 -0.83
CA GLU A 39 -21.90 -4.77 -0.68
C GLU A 39 -20.47 -4.67 -1.23
N ASN A 40 -19.51 -5.17 -0.46
CA ASN A 40 -18.11 -5.15 -0.86
C ASN A 40 -17.89 -6.14 -2.03
N PRO A 41 -17.52 -5.67 -3.23
CA PRO A 41 -17.38 -6.54 -4.41
C PRO A 41 -16.35 -7.66 -4.22
N HIS A 42 -15.47 -7.54 -3.22
CA HIS A 42 -14.49 -8.57 -2.88
C HIS A 42 -15.05 -9.71 -2.02
N ASP A 43 -16.29 -9.63 -1.54
CA ASP A 43 -16.88 -10.70 -0.74
C ASP A 43 -17.26 -11.91 -1.59
N ASP A 44 -17.66 -11.69 -2.85
CA ASP A 44 -17.99 -12.73 -3.83
C ASP A 44 -16.77 -13.25 -4.61
N LEU A 45 -15.58 -12.68 -4.39
CA LEU A 45 -14.37 -13.07 -5.11
C LEU A 45 -13.45 -13.97 -4.26
N SER A 46 -12.72 -14.86 -4.95
CA SER A 46 -11.61 -15.55 -4.29
C SER A 46 -10.53 -14.54 -3.87
N PRO A 47 -9.77 -14.82 -2.78
CA PRO A 47 -8.69 -13.93 -2.36
C PRO A 47 -7.64 -13.65 -3.45
N ASN A 48 -7.30 -14.65 -4.27
CA ASN A 48 -6.39 -14.49 -5.39
C ASN A 48 -6.94 -13.53 -6.45
N MET A 49 -8.23 -13.65 -6.79
CA MET A 49 -8.87 -12.74 -7.74
C MET A 49 -8.91 -11.32 -7.20
N SER A 50 -9.23 -11.15 -5.92
CA SER A 50 -9.20 -9.84 -5.26
C SER A 50 -7.81 -9.21 -5.28
N ALA A 51 -6.76 -9.98 -4.96
CA ALA A 51 -5.37 -9.50 -5.01
C ALA A 51 -4.97 -9.09 -6.44
N LEU A 52 -5.33 -9.91 -7.45
CA LEU A 52 -5.06 -9.62 -8.86
C LEU A 52 -5.73 -8.31 -9.30
N LEU A 53 -7.00 -8.11 -8.95
CA LEU A 53 -7.74 -6.89 -9.30
C LEU A 53 -7.13 -5.65 -8.63
N ILE A 54 -6.76 -5.77 -7.35
CA ILE A 54 -6.14 -4.67 -6.63
C ILE A 54 -4.77 -4.32 -7.21
N THR A 55 -3.90 -5.30 -7.45
CA THR A 55 -2.56 -5.03 -7.98
C THR A 55 -2.57 -4.51 -9.42
N ALA A 56 -3.63 -4.76 -10.18
CA ALA A 56 -3.77 -4.33 -11.57
C ALA A 56 -3.73 -2.81 -11.75
N HIS A 57 -4.14 -2.01 -10.72
CA HIS A 57 -4.14 -0.54 -10.87
C HIS A 57 -2.75 0.04 -11.14
N VAL A 58 -1.68 -0.60 -10.67
CA VAL A 58 -0.31 -0.14 -10.93
C VAL A 58 -0.01 -0.19 -12.42
N LYS A 59 -0.31 -1.32 -13.08
CA LYS A 59 -0.12 -1.49 -14.53
C LYS A 59 -1.06 -0.59 -15.33
N GLU A 60 -2.31 -0.51 -14.93
CA GLU A 60 -3.32 0.35 -15.57
C GLU A 60 -2.91 1.83 -15.44
N GLY A 61 -2.44 2.25 -14.25
CA GLY A 61 -1.93 3.58 -13.99
C GLY A 61 -0.71 3.95 -14.83
N LEU A 62 0.26 3.04 -14.93
CA LEU A 62 1.42 3.22 -15.82
C LEU A 62 0.97 3.41 -17.27
N SER A 63 0.04 2.58 -17.75
CA SER A 63 -0.50 2.69 -19.12
C SER A 63 -1.19 4.03 -19.36
N LEU A 64 -2.01 4.51 -18.41
CA LEU A 64 -2.64 5.82 -18.49
C LEU A 64 -1.63 6.96 -18.44
N GLY A 65 -0.61 6.85 -17.57
CA GLY A 65 0.46 7.84 -17.49
C GLY A 65 1.27 7.98 -18.78
N LEU A 66 1.60 6.86 -19.42
CA LEU A 66 2.29 6.84 -20.72
C LEU A 66 1.40 7.42 -21.83
N LEU A 67 0.14 7.04 -21.87
CA LEU A 67 -0.83 7.59 -22.83
C LEU A 67 -1.01 9.10 -22.65
N GLY A 68 -1.07 9.56 -21.40
CA GLY A 68 -1.13 10.97 -21.01
C GLY A 68 0.18 11.73 -21.17
N LYS A 69 1.26 11.06 -21.60
CA LYS A 69 2.60 11.64 -21.77
C LYS A 69 3.14 12.27 -20.47
N LEU A 70 2.84 11.67 -19.33
CA LEU A 70 3.42 12.10 -18.06
C LEU A 70 4.94 11.94 -18.09
N PRO A 71 5.69 12.84 -17.40
CA PRO A 71 7.14 12.71 -17.29
C PRO A 71 7.55 11.35 -16.72
N PRO A 72 8.68 10.75 -17.19
CA PRO A 72 9.16 9.46 -16.70
C PRO A 72 9.24 9.37 -15.17
N ALA A 73 9.75 10.42 -14.50
CA ALA A 73 9.84 10.44 -13.04
C ALA A 73 8.49 10.30 -12.33
N VAL A 74 7.37 10.72 -12.96
CA VAL A 74 6.03 10.57 -12.41
C VAL A 74 5.51 9.15 -12.69
N THR A 75 5.72 8.63 -13.91
CA THR A 75 5.33 7.25 -14.26
C THR A 75 6.11 6.22 -13.44
N ASP A 76 7.36 6.51 -13.08
CA ASP A 76 8.15 5.69 -12.18
C ASP A 76 7.52 5.61 -10.78
N ILE A 77 7.04 6.73 -10.24
CA ILE A 77 6.33 6.73 -8.95
C ILE A 77 5.02 5.92 -9.07
N ILE A 78 4.24 6.09 -10.14
CA ILE A 78 3.03 5.29 -10.38
C ILE A 78 3.35 3.79 -10.34
N GLN A 79 4.44 3.38 -10.97
CA GLN A 79 4.84 1.97 -11.03
C GLN A 79 5.39 1.44 -9.70
N GLN A 80 6.06 2.29 -8.92
CA GLN A 80 6.90 1.89 -7.78
C GLN A 80 6.26 2.10 -6.41
N HIS A 81 5.15 2.84 -6.30
CA HIS A 81 4.60 3.25 -5.01
C HIS A 81 4.15 2.09 -4.10
N HIS A 82 3.89 0.93 -4.64
CA HIS A 82 3.68 -0.29 -3.85
C HIS A 82 4.88 -1.23 -3.83
N GLY A 83 5.88 -1.03 -4.72
CA GLY A 83 7.03 -1.91 -4.87
C GLY A 83 6.61 -3.36 -5.14
N THR A 84 7.17 -4.29 -4.38
CA THR A 84 6.80 -5.71 -4.36
C THR A 84 6.07 -6.09 -3.07
N SER A 85 5.39 -5.14 -2.43
CA SER A 85 4.71 -5.35 -1.15
C SER A 85 3.62 -6.41 -1.25
N LEU A 86 3.35 -7.06 -0.13
CA LEU A 86 2.29 -8.06 -0.01
C LEU A 86 0.92 -7.39 0.18
N VAL A 87 -0.11 -7.86 -0.53
CA VAL A 87 -1.51 -7.55 -0.28
C VAL A 87 -1.98 -8.39 0.91
N ALA A 88 -1.52 -7.99 2.11
CA ALA A 88 -1.54 -8.80 3.33
C ALA A 88 -2.94 -9.30 3.70
N PHE A 89 -3.98 -8.48 3.52
CA PHE A 89 -5.36 -8.85 3.86
C PHE A 89 -5.82 -10.08 3.06
N PHE A 90 -5.66 -10.07 1.75
CA PHE A 90 -6.11 -11.19 0.91
C PHE A 90 -5.20 -12.41 1.03
N HIS A 91 -3.91 -12.23 1.24
CA HIS A 91 -3.02 -13.33 1.55
C HIS A 91 -3.43 -14.03 2.87
N HIS A 92 -3.75 -13.26 3.92
CA HIS A 92 -4.25 -13.81 5.17
C HIS A 92 -5.60 -14.54 4.99
N LYS A 93 -6.56 -13.91 4.26
CA LYS A 93 -7.86 -14.52 3.94
C LYS A 93 -7.69 -15.85 3.21
N ALA A 94 -6.77 -15.92 2.23
CA ALA A 94 -6.46 -17.15 1.50
C ALA A 94 -5.89 -18.23 2.43
N ARG A 95 -4.96 -17.89 3.31
CA ARG A 95 -4.37 -18.83 4.27
C ARG A 95 -5.43 -19.42 5.20
N VAL A 96 -6.29 -18.57 5.76
CA VAL A 96 -7.38 -19.03 6.67
C VAL A 96 -8.34 -19.97 5.94
N GLN A 97 -8.72 -19.66 4.70
CA GLN A 97 -9.57 -20.52 3.88
C GLN A 97 -8.91 -21.87 3.59
N ASN A 98 -7.64 -21.85 3.17
CA ASN A 98 -6.89 -23.07 2.89
C ASN A 98 -6.71 -23.97 4.13
N GLU A 99 -6.49 -23.39 5.32
CA GLU A 99 -6.43 -24.14 6.57
C GLU A 99 -7.79 -24.75 6.96
N ALA A 100 -8.89 -24.04 6.70
CA ALA A 100 -10.23 -24.55 6.93
C ALA A 100 -10.57 -25.72 5.99
N GLU A 101 -10.20 -25.61 4.72
CA GLU A 101 -10.36 -26.68 3.72
C GLU A 101 -9.54 -27.92 4.12
N LYS A 102 -8.30 -27.78 4.50
CA LYS A 102 -7.46 -28.90 4.98
C LYS A 102 -8.06 -29.62 6.18
N LYS A 103 -8.73 -28.89 7.07
CA LYS A 103 -9.42 -29.49 8.23
C LYS A 103 -10.70 -30.23 7.82
N ARG A 104 -11.42 -29.76 6.80
CA ARG A 104 -12.64 -30.40 6.28
C ARG A 104 -12.34 -31.66 5.47
N ASP A 105 -11.26 -31.62 4.68
CA ASP A 105 -10.86 -32.68 3.75
C ASP A 105 -10.00 -33.77 4.43
N GLY A 106 -9.83 -33.74 5.75
CA GLY A 106 -9.06 -34.72 6.53
C GLY A 106 -9.52 -36.19 6.40
N ARG A 107 -10.19 -36.54 5.30
CA ARG A 107 -10.50 -37.92 4.89
C ARG A 107 -9.26 -38.54 4.24
N PRO A 108 -8.84 -39.74 4.66
CA PRO A 108 -7.72 -40.43 4.03
C PRO A 108 -7.99 -40.64 2.53
N GLY A 109 -7.09 -40.13 1.70
CA GLY A 109 -7.12 -40.36 0.23
C GLY A 109 -7.56 -39.17 -0.64
N LEU A 110 -7.99 -38.03 -0.08
CA LEU A 110 -8.21 -36.81 -0.86
C LEU A 110 -6.93 -35.98 -0.94
N PRO A 111 -6.61 -35.36 -2.11
CA PRO A 111 -5.48 -34.44 -2.22
C PRO A 111 -5.73 -33.23 -1.31
N SER A 112 -4.78 -32.92 -0.44
CA SER A 112 -4.83 -31.70 0.37
C SER A 112 -4.80 -30.46 -0.52
N ALA A 113 -5.53 -29.41 -0.11
CA ALA A 113 -5.48 -28.12 -0.81
C ALA A 113 -4.01 -27.67 -1.03
N PRO A 114 -3.65 -27.19 -2.23
CA PRO A 114 -2.28 -26.77 -2.55
C PRO A 114 -1.82 -25.67 -1.60
N PRO A 115 -0.50 -25.57 -1.33
CA PRO A 115 0.02 -24.48 -0.53
C PRO A 115 -0.27 -23.12 -1.19
N ILE A 116 -0.57 -22.12 -0.37
CA ILE A 116 -0.72 -20.75 -0.86
C ILE A 116 0.66 -20.19 -1.23
N ASN A 117 0.80 -19.75 -2.49
CA ASN A 117 2.01 -19.08 -2.94
C ASN A 117 1.90 -17.58 -2.62
N GLU A 118 2.78 -17.06 -1.79
CA GLU A 118 2.79 -15.65 -1.40
C GLU A 118 2.98 -14.70 -2.58
N ASN A 119 3.73 -15.12 -3.61
CA ASN A 119 3.98 -14.31 -4.80
C ASN A 119 2.70 -13.95 -5.58
N ASP A 120 1.64 -14.77 -5.47
CA ASP A 120 0.35 -14.49 -6.11
C ASP A 120 -0.38 -13.30 -5.47
N PHE A 121 0.11 -12.85 -4.31
CA PHE A 121 -0.44 -11.74 -3.53
C PHE A 121 0.51 -10.55 -3.44
N ARG A 122 1.62 -10.55 -4.18
CA ARG A 122 2.57 -9.44 -4.20
C ARG A 122 2.33 -8.51 -5.39
N TYR A 123 2.59 -7.24 -5.19
CA TYR A 123 2.67 -6.28 -6.29
C TYR A 123 3.83 -6.64 -7.23
N PRO A 124 3.72 -6.32 -8.53
CA PRO A 124 4.70 -6.77 -9.53
C PRO A 124 6.05 -6.02 -9.44
N GLY A 125 6.12 -4.92 -8.73
CA GLY A 125 7.30 -4.08 -8.67
C GLY A 125 7.50 -3.16 -9.88
N PRO A 126 8.69 -2.58 -10.03
CA PRO A 126 9.86 -2.74 -9.17
C PRO A 126 9.70 -2.09 -7.79
N LYS A 127 10.65 -2.37 -6.87
CA LYS A 127 10.79 -1.63 -5.61
C LYS A 127 11.05 -0.15 -5.90
N PRO A 128 10.80 0.77 -4.95
CA PRO A 128 11.16 2.18 -5.11
C PRO A 128 12.63 2.36 -5.48
N GLN A 129 12.89 3.09 -6.55
CA GLN A 129 14.24 3.38 -7.06
C GLN A 129 14.72 4.76 -6.62
N THR A 130 13.83 5.60 -6.10
CA THR A 130 14.12 6.96 -5.67
C THR A 130 13.55 7.22 -4.28
N ARG A 131 14.11 8.22 -3.59
CA ARG A 131 13.61 8.67 -2.30
C ARG A 131 12.17 9.15 -2.39
N GLU A 132 11.81 9.83 -3.47
CA GLU A 132 10.47 10.35 -3.73
C GLU A 132 9.45 9.21 -3.89
N ALA A 133 9.79 8.15 -4.63
CA ALA A 133 8.92 6.97 -4.75
C ALA A 133 8.72 6.27 -3.41
N ALA A 134 9.78 6.14 -2.60
CA ALA A 134 9.68 5.57 -1.25
C ALA A 134 8.83 6.46 -0.31
N ILE A 135 8.92 7.79 -0.42
CA ILE A 135 8.08 8.72 0.34
C ILE A 135 6.61 8.54 -0.03
N VAL A 136 6.27 8.39 -1.32
CA VAL A 136 4.89 8.17 -1.76
C VAL A 136 4.41 6.81 -1.25
N MET A 137 5.22 5.74 -1.32
CA MET A 137 4.90 4.44 -0.74
C MET A 137 4.56 4.53 0.76
N PHE A 138 5.32 5.29 1.55
CA PHE A 138 5.03 5.49 2.95
C PHE A 138 3.75 6.29 3.16
N ALA A 139 3.56 7.38 2.39
CA ALA A 139 2.42 8.26 2.54
C ALA A 139 1.11 7.54 2.23
N ASP A 140 1.05 6.77 1.13
CA ASP A 140 -0.09 5.95 0.75
C ASP A 140 -0.39 4.88 1.82
N GLY A 141 0.61 4.11 2.23
CA GLY A 141 0.43 3.07 3.25
C GLY A 141 -0.03 3.64 4.60
N LEU A 142 0.47 4.81 5.00
CA LEU A 142 0.07 5.49 6.23
C LEU A 142 -1.35 6.06 6.12
N GLU A 143 -1.71 6.63 4.97
CA GLU A 143 -3.06 7.12 4.71
C GLU A 143 -4.07 5.96 4.81
N ALA A 144 -3.82 4.86 4.10
CA ALA A 144 -4.68 3.68 4.14
C ALA A 144 -4.80 3.09 5.55
N ALA A 145 -3.69 2.91 6.27
CA ALA A 145 -3.71 2.38 7.63
C ALA A 145 -4.39 3.33 8.62
N SER A 146 -4.25 4.64 8.43
CA SER A 146 -4.86 5.65 9.31
C SER A 146 -6.38 5.68 9.25
N ARG A 147 -7.00 5.19 8.16
CA ARG A 147 -8.47 5.12 8.03
C ARG A 147 -9.11 4.18 9.05
N SER A 148 -8.38 3.18 9.53
CA SER A 148 -8.84 2.26 10.57
C SER A 148 -8.88 2.88 11.97
N LEU A 149 -8.25 4.05 12.16
CA LEU A 149 -8.13 4.73 13.44
C LEU A 149 -9.31 5.69 13.66
N ALA A 150 -10.30 5.29 14.46
CA ALA A 150 -11.48 6.14 14.74
C ALA A 150 -11.14 7.38 15.58
N LYS A 151 -10.34 7.23 16.63
CA LYS A 151 -9.88 8.33 17.54
C LYS A 151 -8.45 8.02 18.00
N PRO A 152 -7.43 8.24 17.15
CA PRO A 152 -6.08 7.89 17.51
C PRO A 152 -5.52 8.82 18.58
N THR A 153 -4.83 8.24 19.55
CA THR A 153 -3.94 8.98 20.45
C THR A 153 -2.59 9.23 19.76
N PRO A 154 -1.79 10.21 20.23
CA PRO A 154 -0.43 10.39 19.72
C PRO A 154 0.42 9.10 19.76
N ALA A 155 0.25 8.27 20.79
CA ALA A 155 0.93 6.98 20.90
C ALA A 155 0.50 6.01 19.77
N HIS A 156 -0.80 5.90 19.50
CA HIS A 156 -1.30 5.07 18.39
C HIS A 156 -0.74 5.51 17.03
N ILE A 157 -0.59 6.83 16.82
CA ILE A 157 0.01 7.36 15.58
C ILE A 157 1.50 7.01 15.51
N GLN A 158 2.23 7.13 16.61
CA GLN A 158 3.65 6.77 16.67
C GLN A 158 3.88 5.28 16.38
N ASP A 159 3.05 4.41 16.97
CA ASP A 159 3.10 2.97 16.76
C ASP A 159 2.78 2.63 15.30
N LEU A 160 1.69 3.20 14.74
CA LEU A 160 1.29 3.00 13.34
C LEU A 160 2.43 3.34 12.37
N VAL A 161 3.02 4.54 12.53
CA VAL A 161 4.13 4.98 11.67
C VAL A 161 5.36 4.10 11.85
N GLY A 162 5.69 3.74 13.10
CA GLY A 162 6.81 2.88 13.42
C GLY A 162 6.67 1.48 12.83
N ASP A 163 5.50 0.88 12.97
CA ASP A 163 5.22 -0.47 12.48
C ASP A 163 5.21 -0.54 10.94
N LEU A 164 4.62 0.46 10.27
CA LEU A 164 4.62 0.51 8.82
C LEU A 164 6.05 0.65 8.28
N ILE A 165 6.85 1.58 8.80
CA ILE A 165 8.24 1.76 8.38
C ILE A 165 9.04 0.50 8.61
N ARG A 166 8.93 -0.12 9.80
CA ARG A 166 9.60 -1.37 10.12
C ARG A 166 9.20 -2.49 9.17
N GLY A 167 7.90 -2.61 8.89
CA GLY A 167 7.39 -3.60 7.94
C GLY A 167 8.01 -3.46 6.54
N LYS A 168 8.11 -2.21 6.03
CA LYS A 168 8.73 -1.96 4.72
C LYS A 168 10.24 -2.25 4.71
N ILE A 169 10.95 -1.98 5.80
CA ILE A 169 12.38 -2.34 5.94
C ILE A 169 12.54 -3.86 5.95
N VAL A 170 11.78 -4.57 6.79
CA VAL A 170 11.88 -6.03 6.91
C VAL A 170 11.50 -6.75 5.62
N ASP A 171 10.52 -6.21 4.87
CA ASP A 171 10.11 -6.73 3.55
C ASP A 171 11.09 -6.31 2.42
N GLY A 172 12.18 -5.59 2.76
CA GLY A 172 13.21 -5.18 1.81
C GLY A 172 12.74 -4.17 0.75
N GLN A 173 11.64 -3.46 1.00
CA GLN A 173 11.07 -2.53 0.02
C GLN A 173 11.93 -1.28 -0.20
N LEU A 174 12.85 -0.99 0.71
CA LEU A 174 13.71 0.21 0.68
C LEU A 174 15.12 -0.07 0.15
N ASP A 175 15.42 -1.30 -0.25
CA ASP A 175 16.79 -1.72 -0.59
C ASP A 175 17.39 -0.96 -1.78
N GLU A 176 16.55 -0.41 -2.65
CA GLU A 176 16.96 0.18 -3.93
C GLU A 176 16.72 1.70 -4.01
N CYS A 177 16.11 2.33 -2.99
CA CYS A 177 15.69 3.75 -3.06
C CYS A 177 16.75 4.75 -2.56
N GLY A 178 17.86 4.28 -2.01
CA GLY A 178 18.97 5.12 -1.52
C GLY A 178 18.67 5.90 -0.24
N LEU A 179 17.60 5.58 0.50
CA LEU A 179 17.31 6.18 1.80
C LEU A 179 18.31 5.70 2.86
N THR A 180 18.87 6.63 3.60
CA THR A 180 19.71 6.34 4.78
C THR A 180 18.84 6.15 6.03
N LEU A 181 19.36 5.45 7.04
CA LEU A 181 18.69 5.32 8.34
C LEU A 181 18.39 6.67 8.99
N ALA A 182 19.26 7.67 8.81
CA ALA A 182 19.04 9.01 9.32
C ALA A 182 17.88 9.71 8.61
N GLU A 183 17.72 9.50 7.31
CA GLU A 183 16.58 10.02 6.54
C GLU A 183 15.29 9.32 6.92
N ILE A 184 15.31 7.99 7.10
CA ILE A 184 14.15 7.23 7.58
C ILE A 184 13.69 7.74 8.95
N HIS A 185 14.60 8.05 9.86
CA HIS A 185 14.24 8.64 11.16
C HIS A 185 13.56 10.00 10.99
N ARG A 186 14.09 10.89 10.15
CA ARG A 186 13.46 12.20 9.87
C ARG A 186 12.10 12.06 9.18
N LEU A 187 11.94 11.11 8.27
CA LEU A 187 10.65 10.78 7.65
C LEU A 187 9.64 10.34 8.69
N ARG A 188 10.05 9.45 9.61
CA ARG A 188 9.19 8.99 10.69
C ARG A 188 8.63 10.17 11.51
N GLU A 189 9.49 11.07 11.94
CA GLU A 189 9.06 12.25 12.73
C GLU A 189 8.14 13.18 11.92
N ALA A 190 8.45 13.40 10.63
CA ALA A 190 7.62 14.22 9.74
C ALA A 190 6.22 13.59 9.52
N PHE A 191 6.12 12.28 9.36
CA PHE A 191 4.84 11.59 9.22
C PHE A 191 4.02 11.61 10.53
N ILE A 192 4.67 11.37 11.67
CA ILE A 192 4.00 11.46 12.99
C ILE A 192 3.42 12.86 13.18
N PHE A 193 4.21 13.90 12.93
CA PHE A 193 3.76 15.29 13.06
C PHE A 193 2.57 15.58 12.12
N THR A 194 2.67 15.16 10.86
CA THR A 194 1.62 15.39 9.85
C THR A 194 0.32 14.69 10.23
N LEU A 195 0.36 13.40 10.55
CA LEU A 195 -0.83 12.65 10.95
C LEU A 195 -1.45 13.20 12.23
N THR A 196 -0.63 13.52 13.24
CA THR A 196 -1.11 14.12 14.49
C THR A 196 -1.85 15.42 14.20
N SER A 197 -1.31 16.29 13.36
CA SER A 197 -1.93 17.54 12.96
C SER A 197 -3.25 17.34 12.22
N MET A 198 -3.31 16.35 11.30
CA MET A 198 -4.54 16.02 10.57
C MET A 198 -5.66 15.52 11.48
N PHE A 199 -5.34 14.73 12.50
CA PHE A 199 -6.35 14.24 13.43
C PHE A 199 -6.79 15.30 14.45
N HIS A 200 -5.90 16.21 14.87
CA HIS A 200 -6.27 17.33 15.74
C HIS A 200 -7.21 18.33 15.04
N SER A 201 -7.04 18.57 13.75
CA SER A 201 -7.91 19.48 12.99
C SER A 201 -9.31 18.92 12.71
N ARG A 202 -9.54 17.62 12.95
CA ARG A 202 -10.85 16.95 12.78
C ARG A 202 -11.71 16.94 14.04
N ILE A 203 -11.29 17.55 15.13
CA ILE A 203 -12.13 17.72 16.32
C ILE A 203 -13.12 18.84 15.99
N ALA A 204 -14.37 18.45 15.68
CA ALA A 204 -15.49 19.38 15.58
C ALA A 204 -15.75 19.98 16.98
N TYR A 205 -15.80 21.31 17.06
CA TYR A 205 -16.27 22.03 18.22
C TYR A 205 -17.78 21.87 18.37
#